data_fe8fc14107d5f3972e2c271e181a796e
#
_entry.id   fe8fc14107d5f3972e2c271e181a796e
#
_cell.length_a   1.000
_cell.length_b   1.000
_cell.length_c   1.000
_cell.angle_alpha   90.00
_cell.angle_beta   90.00
_cell.angle_gamma   90.00
#
_symmetry.space_group_name_H-M   'P 1'
#
loop_
_entity.id
_entity.type
_entity.pdbx_description
1 polymer ?
#
loop_
_entity_poly.entity_id
_entity_poly.type
_entity_poly.pdbx_seq_one_letter_code
_entity_poly.pdbx_strand_id
1 'polypeptide(L)'
;MARCRMTNNPPTNDSTEQSYRRYLEALIAGDRQRCQAEFETWLASGMELRALYTDLIQRSLYDVGALWESGRVSVATEHLATAITESLLNLVYPRLFTQPRCNQSAVVCCAANEFHQLGGKMVADLFELNGWRGYFLGANTPVRDLTDLLADKKPDVAVLSVTIYYGMDSLLTTAMEIRARFPALPILVGGQAFRWGGRERAEQITGVKYLPSLEALEAWMKTYVN
;
A
#
# COMPACT_ATOMS: atom_id res chain seq x y z
N MET A 1 9.61 -29.25 38.49
CA MET A 1 9.02 -28.12 37.75
C MET A 1 9.60 -28.15 36.33
N ALA A 2 8.88 -28.74 35.40
CA ALA A 2 9.30 -28.87 34.00
C ALA A 2 8.87 -27.61 33.23
N ARG A 3 9.84 -26.83 32.71
CA ARG A 3 9.59 -25.71 31.82
C ARG A 3 9.20 -26.26 30.46
N CYS A 4 7.92 -26.09 30.10
CA CYS A 4 7.42 -26.32 28.76
C CYS A 4 8.09 -25.31 27.83
N ARG A 5 9.04 -25.74 26.99
CA ARG A 5 9.56 -24.93 25.87
C ARG A 5 8.49 -24.90 24.78
N MET A 6 7.83 -23.78 24.65
CA MET A 6 7.05 -23.51 23.42
C MET A 6 8.04 -23.41 22.27
N THR A 7 8.05 -24.40 21.40
CA THR A 7 8.76 -24.35 20.12
C THR A 7 7.95 -23.48 19.18
N ASN A 8 8.36 -22.22 19.00
CA ASN A 8 7.88 -21.38 17.91
C ASN A 8 8.46 -21.92 16.60
N ASN A 9 7.83 -22.92 16.05
CA ASN A 9 8.02 -23.23 14.63
C ASN A 9 7.30 -22.17 13.80
N PRO A 10 7.93 -21.63 12.74
CA PRO A 10 7.21 -20.75 11.81
C PRO A 10 6.01 -21.53 11.24
N PRO A 11 4.86 -20.83 11.01
CA PRO A 11 3.66 -21.48 10.50
C PRO A 11 3.98 -22.20 9.18
N THR A 12 3.52 -23.42 9.03
CA THR A 12 3.62 -24.17 7.77
C THR A 12 2.76 -23.48 6.72
N ASN A 13 3.11 -23.62 5.44
CA ASN A 13 2.38 -22.99 4.33
C ASN A 13 0.87 -23.32 4.36
N ASP A 14 0.50 -24.49 4.87
CA ASP A 14 -0.88 -24.98 5.01
C ASP A 14 -1.66 -24.21 6.11
N SER A 15 -1.00 -23.91 7.24
CA SER A 15 -1.61 -23.14 8.33
C SER A 15 -1.84 -21.66 7.96
N THR A 16 -0.96 -21.09 7.16
CA THR A 16 -1.07 -19.71 6.65
C THR A 16 -2.22 -19.57 5.67
N GLU A 17 -2.38 -20.52 4.75
CA GLU A 17 -3.48 -20.53 3.78
C GLU A 17 -4.85 -20.71 4.47
N GLN A 18 -4.93 -21.56 5.50
CA GLN A 18 -6.17 -21.72 6.28
C GLN A 18 -6.52 -20.43 7.05
N SER A 19 -5.54 -19.77 7.65
CA SER A 19 -5.76 -18.48 8.32
C SER A 19 -6.21 -17.41 7.34
N TYR A 20 -5.60 -17.35 6.17
CA TYR A 20 -6.02 -16.45 5.08
C TYR A 20 -7.49 -16.66 4.70
N ARG A 21 -7.90 -17.93 4.49
CA ARG A 21 -9.29 -18.24 4.13
C ARG A 21 -10.27 -17.82 5.21
N ARG A 22 -9.97 -18.05 6.49
CA ARG A 22 -10.81 -17.60 7.60
C ARG A 22 -10.94 -16.07 7.63
N TYR A 23 -9.83 -15.37 7.39
CA TYR A 23 -9.85 -13.91 7.29
C TYR A 23 -10.70 -13.42 6.12
N LEU A 24 -10.52 -13.98 4.93
CA LEU A 24 -11.28 -13.60 3.73
C LEU A 24 -12.80 -13.88 3.91
N GLU A 25 -13.17 -15.02 4.47
CA GLU A 25 -14.57 -15.33 4.81
C GLU A 25 -15.17 -14.30 5.78
N ALA A 26 -14.44 -13.97 6.84
CA ALA A 26 -14.87 -12.98 7.82
C ALA A 26 -15.01 -11.58 7.18
N LEU A 27 -14.07 -11.23 6.28
CA LEU A 27 -14.05 -9.96 5.56
C LEU A 27 -15.28 -9.81 4.65
N ILE A 28 -15.60 -10.85 3.87
CA ILE A 28 -16.79 -10.89 3.00
C ILE A 28 -18.07 -10.85 3.83
N ALA A 29 -18.11 -11.53 4.99
CA ALA A 29 -19.24 -11.51 5.90
C ALA A 29 -19.41 -10.19 6.66
N GLY A 30 -18.41 -9.29 6.62
CA GLY A 30 -18.41 -8.05 7.39
C GLY A 30 -18.22 -8.26 8.90
N ASP A 31 -17.71 -9.42 9.32
CA ASP A 31 -17.45 -9.76 10.72
C ASP A 31 -16.15 -9.11 11.22
N ARG A 32 -16.30 -7.89 11.73
CA ARG A 32 -15.19 -7.07 12.23
C ARG A 32 -14.38 -7.73 13.34
N GLN A 33 -15.05 -8.41 14.27
CA GLN A 33 -14.37 -9.03 15.42
C GLN A 33 -13.52 -10.21 14.96
N ARG A 34 -14.05 -11.03 14.07
CA ARG A 34 -13.32 -12.16 13.51
C ARG A 34 -12.18 -11.71 12.60
N CYS A 35 -12.36 -10.66 11.80
CA CYS A 35 -11.30 -10.04 11.02
C CYS A 35 -10.17 -9.54 11.92
N GLN A 36 -10.48 -8.86 13.01
CA GLN A 36 -9.49 -8.37 13.97
C GLN A 36 -8.72 -9.53 14.61
N ALA A 37 -9.40 -10.58 15.09
CA ALA A 37 -8.75 -11.72 15.72
C ALA A 37 -7.77 -12.45 14.78
N GLU A 38 -8.16 -12.67 13.52
CA GLU A 38 -7.26 -13.27 12.52
C GLU A 38 -6.09 -12.33 12.21
N PHE A 39 -6.32 -11.03 12.04
CA PHE A 39 -5.28 -10.04 11.80
C PHE A 39 -4.25 -9.96 12.94
N GLU A 40 -4.71 -9.95 14.18
CA GLU A 40 -3.86 -9.97 15.37
C GLU A 40 -3.02 -11.26 15.45
N THR A 41 -3.60 -12.40 15.02
CA THR A 41 -2.88 -13.66 14.91
C THR A 41 -1.73 -13.56 13.92
N TRP A 42 -1.95 -12.95 12.76
CA TRP A 42 -0.90 -12.68 11.77
C TRP A 42 0.16 -11.73 12.32
N LEU A 43 -0.25 -10.65 13.00
CA LEU A 43 0.67 -9.74 13.66
C LEU A 43 1.53 -10.44 14.73
N ALA A 44 0.94 -11.33 15.52
CA ALA A 44 1.62 -12.05 16.60
C ALA A 44 2.58 -13.14 16.09
N SER A 45 2.41 -13.61 14.85
CA SER A 45 3.27 -14.65 14.26
C SER A 45 4.72 -14.21 14.03
N GLY A 46 5.02 -12.92 14.19
CA GLY A 46 6.35 -12.36 13.90
C GLY A 46 6.62 -12.16 12.41
N MET A 47 5.61 -12.29 11.57
CA MET A 47 5.71 -12.02 10.14
C MET A 47 6.20 -10.59 9.87
N GLU A 48 7.06 -10.43 8.86
CA GLU A 48 7.48 -9.12 8.40
C GLU A 48 6.28 -8.31 7.89
N LEU A 49 6.27 -7.01 8.18
CA LEU A 49 5.15 -6.15 7.84
C LEU A 49 4.85 -6.12 6.33
N ARG A 50 5.90 -6.14 5.50
CA ARG A 50 5.72 -6.22 4.05
C ARG A 50 4.96 -7.49 3.64
N ALA A 51 5.32 -8.64 4.20
CA ALA A 51 4.62 -9.90 3.94
C ALA A 51 3.15 -9.84 4.41
N LEU A 52 2.88 -9.24 5.58
CA LEU A 52 1.51 -8.98 6.04
C LEU A 52 0.73 -8.15 5.01
N TYR A 53 1.34 -7.10 4.47
CA TYR A 53 0.71 -6.25 3.46
C TYR A 53 0.46 -6.97 2.14
N THR A 54 1.40 -7.80 1.66
CA THR A 54 1.24 -8.52 0.39
C THR A 54 0.34 -9.76 0.53
N ASP A 55 0.59 -10.59 1.54
CA ASP A 55 0.03 -11.93 1.62
C ASP A 55 -1.34 -11.97 2.31
N LEU A 56 -1.66 -10.95 3.12
CA LEU A 56 -2.97 -10.82 3.74
C LEU A 56 -3.77 -9.68 3.13
N ILE A 57 -3.29 -8.43 3.27
CA ILE A 57 -4.08 -7.24 2.95
C ILE A 57 -4.29 -7.09 1.43
N GLN A 58 -3.24 -6.99 0.66
CA GLN A 58 -3.33 -6.82 -0.79
C GLN A 58 -4.05 -7.99 -1.44
N ARG A 59 -3.70 -9.21 -1.05
CA ARG A 59 -4.30 -10.44 -1.56
C ARG A 59 -5.82 -10.45 -1.31
N SER A 60 -6.25 -10.18 -0.07
CA SER A 60 -7.68 -10.20 0.28
C SER A 60 -8.48 -9.11 -0.44
N LEU A 61 -7.94 -7.90 -0.57
CA LEU A 61 -8.59 -6.83 -1.32
C LEU A 61 -8.71 -7.16 -2.81
N TYR A 62 -7.70 -7.81 -3.39
CA TYR A 62 -7.76 -8.26 -4.79
C TYR A 62 -8.79 -9.38 -4.98
N ASP A 63 -8.88 -10.34 -4.04
CA ASP A 63 -9.87 -11.41 -4.10
C ASP A 63 -11.29 -10.86 -3.94
N VAL A 64 -11.51 -9.91 -3.01
CA VAL A 64 -12.81 -9.23 -2.87
C VAL A 64 -13.16 -8.42 -4.13
N GLY A 65 -12.20 -7.71 -4.71
CA GLY A 65 -12.38 -6.99 -5.98
C GLY A 65 -12.77 -7.92 -7.13
N ALA A 66 -12.10 -9.07 -7.28
CA ALA A 66 -12.44 -10.08 -8.29
C ALA A 66 -13.83 -10.70 -8.07
N LEU A 67 -14.24 -10.88 -6.81
CA LEU A 67 -15.59 -11.31 -6.47
C LEU A 67 -16.64 -10.27 -6.87
N TRP A 68 -16.37 -8.99 -6.64
CA TRP A 68 -17.23 -7.90 -7.05
C TRP A 68 -17.31 -7.78 -8.58
N GLU A 69 -16.19 -7.78 -9.30
CA GLU A 69 -16.16 -7.75 -10.77
C GLU A 69 -16.95 -8.89 -11.41
N SER A 70 -16.92 -10.07 -10.79
CA SER A 70 -17.70 -11.26 -11.23
C SER A 70 -19.16 -11.27 -10.75
N GLY A 71 -19.63 -10.23 -10.04
CA GLY A 71 -20.98 -10.14 -9.52
C GLY A 71 -21.31 -11.08 -8.36
N ARG A 72 -20.31 -11.72 -7.76
CA ARG A 72 -20.49 -12.66 -6.63
C ARG A 72 -20.66 -11.96 -5.27
N VAL A 73 -20.18 -10.74 -5.15
CA VAL A 73 -20.45 -9.85 -4.02
C VAL A 73 -20.92 -8.49 -4.50
N SER A 74 -21.65 -7.76 -3.66
CA SER A 74 -22.11 -6.41 -3.97
C SER A 74 -21.00 -5.38 -3.81
N VAL A 75 -21.14 -4.19 -4.42
CA VAL A 75 -20.27 -3.04 -4.15
C VAL A 75 -20.30 -2.64 -2.66
N ALA A 76 -21.44 -2.81 -1.98
CA ALA A 76 -21.54 -2.54 -0.55
C ALA A 76 -20.67 -3.50 0.28
N THR A 77 -20.56 -4.77 -0.13
CA THR A 77 -19.68 -5.76 0.50
C THR A 77 -18.20 -5.38 0.28
N GLU A 78 -17.83 -4.97 -0.94
CA GLU A 78 -16.47 -4.50 -1.24
C GLU A 78 -16.10 -3.27 -0.41
N HIS A 79 -16.98 -2.28 -0.32
CA HIS A 79 -16.76 -1.08 0.50
C HIS A 79 -16.65 -1.41 1.99
N LEU A 80 -17.47 -2.34 2.50
CA LEU A 80 -17.39 -2.80 3.89
C LEU A 80 -16.04 -3.50 4.16
N ALA A 81 -15.60 -4.37 3.26
CA ALA A 81 -14.31 -5.05 3.36
C ALA A 81 -13.14 -4.04 3.37
N THR A 82 -13.18 -3.05 2.49
CA THR A 82 -12.20 -1.96 2.44
C THR A 82 -12.17 -1.16 3.75
N ALA A 83 -13.33 -0.78 4.29
CA ALA A 83 -13.42 -0.03 5.56
C ALA A 83 -12.94 -0.84 6.79
N ILE A 84 -13.21 -2.15 6.82
CA ILE A 84 -12.69 -3.06 7.85
C ILE A 84 -11.16 -3.11 7.75
N THR A 85 -10.63 -3.34 6.55
CA THR A 85 -9.19 -3.41 6.31
C THR A 85 -8.48 -2.12 6.69
N GLU A 86 -9.05 -0.95 6.35
CA GLU A 86 -8.51 0.35 6.74
C GLU A 86 -8.41 0.50 8.28
N SER A 87 -9.43 0.05 9.00
CA SER A 87 -9.43 0.06 10.46
C SER A 87 -8.35 -0.84 11.04
N LEU A 88 -8.12 -2.02 10.45
CA LEU A 88 -7.11 -2.98 10.89
C LEU A 88 -5.69 -2.49 10.63
N LEU A 89 -5.45 -1.73 9.56
CA LEU A 89 -4.15 -1.13 9.28
C LEU A 89 -3.68 -0.18 10.39
N ASN A 90 -4.57 0.38 11.19
CA ASN A 90 -4.18 1.20 12.33
C ASN A 90 -3.47 0.39 13.44
N LEU A 91 -3.70 -0.93 13.52
CA LEU A 91 -3.00 -1.82 14.46
C LEU A 91 -1.52 -1.99 14.14
N VAL A 92 -1.12 -1.68 12.92
CA VAL A 92 0.27 -1.75 12.47
C VAL A 92 1.07 -0.52 12.92
N TYR A 93 0.40 0.61 13.14
CA TYR A 93 1.03 1.92 13.39
C TYR A 93 2.17 1.91 14.43
N PRO A 94 2.06 1.21 15.59
CA PRO A 94 3.15 1.15 16.56
C PRO A 94 4.44 0.47 16.06
N ARG A 95 4.35 -0.30 14.96
CA ARG A 95 5.49 -1.03 14.38
C ARG A 95 6.23 -0.24 13.30
N LEU A 96 5.64 0.85 12.78
CA LEU A 96 6.20 1.61 11.67
C LEU A 96 7.47 2.39 12.05
N PHE A 97 7.58 2.82 13.29
CA PHE A 97 8.62 3.77 13.73
C PHE A 97 9.74 3.10 14.51
N THR A 98 10.06 1.85 14.21
CA THR A 98 11.04 1.05 14.95
C THR A 98 12.48 1.24 14.44
N GLN A 99 12.65 1.68 13.20
CA GLN A 99 13.97 1.91 12.61
C GLN A 99 14.48 3.33 12.89
N PRO A 100 15.82 3.50 13.02
CA PRO A 100 16.41 4.83 13.08
C PRO A 100 15.98 5.69 11.88
N ARG A 101 15.68 6.96 12.14
CA ARG A 101 15.33 7.90 11.08
C ARG A 101 16.52 8.19 10.18
N CYS A 102 16.30 8.12 8.87
CA CYS A 102 17.17 8.70 7.88
C CYS A 102 16.70 10.12 7.50
N ASN A 103 17.48 10.84 6.71
CA ASN A 103 17.13 12.21 6.32
C ASN A 103 16.17 12.27 5.12
N GLN A 104 15.87 11.15 4.51
CA GLN A 104 15.04 11.06 3.32
C GLN A 104 13.55 11.17 3.66
N SER A 105 12.80 11.69 2.69
CA SER A 105 11.36 11.83 2.79
C SER A 105 10.65 11.54 1.47
N ALA A 106 9.43 11.05 1.58
CA ALA A 106 8.56 10.73 0.45
C ALA A 106 7.19 11.38 0.65
N VAL A 107 6.62 11.92 -0.43
CA VAL A 107 5.21 12.30 -0.47
C VAL A 107 4.47 11.25 -1.29
N VAL A 108 3.46 10.63 -0.70
CA VAL A 108 2.65 9.57 -1.30
C VAL A 108 1.21 10.03 -1.40
N CYS A 109 0.62 9.99 -2.59
CA CYS A 109 -0.80 10.27 -2.78
C CYS A 109 -1.43 9.36 -3.83
N CYS A 110 -2.76 9.27 -3.80
CA CYS A 110 -3.51 8.69 -4.91
C CYS A 110 -3.69 9.72 -6.02
N ALA A 111 -3.82 9.27 -7.26
CA ALA A 111 -4.13 10.14 -8.38
C ALA A 111 -5.42 10.94 -8.12
N ALA A 112 -5.59 12.09 -8.77
CA ALA A 112 -6.83 12.84 -8.68
C ALA A 112 -7.99 11.96 -9.17
N ASN A 113 -9.14 12.01 -8.48
CA ASN A 113 -10.31 11.15 -8.66
C ASN A 113 -10.10 9.65 -8.33
N GLU A 114 -8.98 9.30 -7.69
CA GLU A 114 -8.76 7.96 -7.15
C GLU A 114 -9.11 7.93 -5.66
N PHE A 115 -10.06 7.06 -5.29
CA PHE A 115 -10.57 6.93 -3.93
C PHE A 115 -10.05 5.68 -3.19
N HIS A 116 -9.37 4.76 -3.91
CA HIS A 116 -8.78 3.56 -3.34
C HIS A 116 -7.41 3.88 -2.72
N GLN A 117 -7.43 4.27 -1.47
CA GLN A 117 -6.24 4.82 -0.80
C GLN A 117 -5.36 3.79 -0.07
N LEU A 118 -5.85 2.57 0.18
CA LEU A 118 -5.12 1.59 1.01
C LEU A 118 -3.76 1.19 0.42
N GLY A 119 -3.68 1.06 -0.90
CA GLY A 119 -2.41 0.80 -1.58
C GLY A 119 -1.39 1.91 -1.34
N GLY A 120 -1.80 3.18 -1.49
CA GLY A 120 -0.96 4.33 -1.19
C GLY A 120 -0.56 4.41 0.28
N LYS A 121 -1.49 4.08 1.21
CA LYS A 121 -1.19 4.02 2.64
C LYS A 121 -0.12 2.99 2.95
N MET A 122 -0.24 1.76 2.43
CA MET A 122 0.78 0.71 2.62
C MET A 122 2.15 1.12 2.07
N VAL A 123 2.19 1.85 0.96
CA VAL A 123 3.43 2.43 0.40
C VAL A 123 4.04 3.45 1.36
N ALA A 124 3.26 4.37 1.91
CA ALA A 124 3.75 5.36 2.87
C ALA A 124 4.24 4.70 4.17
N ASP A 125 3.51 3.72 4.66
CA ASP A 125 3.90 2.92 5.84
C ASP A 125 5.24 2.18 5.60
N LEU A 126 5.48 1.71 4.37
CA LEU A 126 6.73 1.05 4.02
C LEU A 126 7.92 2.02 4.01
N PHE A 127 7.73 3.27 3.61
CA PHE A 127 8.75 4.32 3.77
C PHE A 127 9.08 4.54 5.25
N GLU A 128 8.07 4.67 6.11
CA GLU A 128 8.24 4.82 7.55
C GLU A 128 8.98 3.63 8.17
N LEU A 129 8.63 2.41 7.78
CA LEU A 129 9.26 1.18 8.22
C LEU A 129 10.76 1.12 7.87
N ASN A 130 11.17 1.76 6.77
CA ASN A 130 12.56 1.86 6.33
C ASN A 130 13.26 3.15 6.83
N GLY A 131 12.70 3.84 7.82
CA GLY A 131 13.30 5.01 8.46
C GLY A 131 13.11 6.33 7.70
N TRP A 132 12.47 6.33 6.53
CA TRP A 132 12.12 7.54 5.80
C TRP A 132 10.98 8.29 6.50
N ARG A 133 10.79 9.54 6.15
CA ARG A 133 9.60 10.29 6.52
C ARG A 133 8.56 10.17 5.41
N GLY A 134 7.47 9.45 5.67
CA GLY A 134 6.38 9.21 4.71
C GLY A 134 5.23 10.19 4.91
N TYR A 135 5.01 11.12 3.99
CA TYR A 135 3.85 12.01 3.99
C TYR A 135 2.74 11.38 3.13
N PHE A 136 1.73 10.79 3.76
CA PHE A 136 0.59 10.22 3.06
C PHE A 136 -0.55 11.24 2.96
N LEU A 137 -0.97 11.58 1.74
CA LEU A 137 -2.03 12.56 1.49
C LEU A 137 -3.41 11.93 1.29
N GLY A 138 -3.47 10.60 1.20
CA GLY A 138 -4.73 9.89 0.99
C GLY A 138 -5.25 9.98 -0.44
N ALA A 139 -6.58 9.90 -0.54
CA ALA A 139 -7.32 9.84 -1.80
C ALA A 139 -7.59 11.25 -2.36
N ASN A 140 -7.76 11.33 -3.70
CA ASN A 140 -8.33 12.48 -4.40
C ASN A 140 -7.70 13.83 -4.03
N THR A 141 -6.37 13.88 -3.90
CA THR A 141 -5.67 15.14 -3.61
C THR A 141 -5.61 16.00 -4.88
N PRO A 142 -6.10 17.26 -4.85
CA PRO A 142 -5.98 18.17 -5.98
C PRO A 142 -4.51 18.41 -6.35
N VAL A 143 -4.21 18.41 -7.65
CA VAL A 143 -2.82 18.51 -8.12
C VAL A 143 -2.13 19.81 -7.66
N ARG A 144 -2.89 20.91 -7.59
CA ARG A 144 -2.38 22.19 -7.07
C ARG A 144 -1.90 22.05 -5.62
N ASP A 145 -2.73 21.47 -4.74
CA ASP A 145 -2.42 21.32 -3.33
C ASP A 145 -1.26 20.33 -3.13
N LEU A 146 -1.21 19.26 -3.94
CA LEU A 146 -0.07 18.34 -3.98
C LEU A 146 1.22 19.09 -4.34
N THR A 147 1.22 19.87 -5.43
CA THR A 147 2.44 20.59 -5.86
C THR A 147 2.86 21.68 -4.88
N ASP A 148 1.92 22.33 -4.17
CA ASP A 148 2.24 23.28 -3.12
C ASP A 148 2.86 22.57 -1.90
N LEU A 149 2.36 21.40 -1.51
CA LEU A 149 2.98 20.58 -0.47
C LEU A 149 4.38 20.08 -0.87
N LEU A 150 4.59 19.68 -2.12
CA LEU A 150 5.91 19.28 -2.62
C LEU A 150 6.91 20.44 -2.53
N ALA A 151 6.48 21.67 -2.80
CA ALA A 151 7.31 22.87 -2.67
C ALA A 151 7.66 23.18 -1.20
N ASP A 152 6.74 22.95 -0.26
CA ASP A 152 6.94 23.13 1.18
C ASP A 152 7.85 22.04 1.77
N LYS A 153 7.52 20.79 1.54
CA LYS A 153 8.22 19.62 2.15
C LYS A 153 9.54 19.31 1.50
N LYS A 154 9.72 19.64 0.20
CA LYS A 154 10.91 19.35 -0.60
C LYS A 154 11.34 17.86 -0.44
N PRO A 155 10.43 16.90 -0.70
CA PRO A 155 10.74 15.51 -0.50
C PRO A 155 11.79 15.02 -1.50
N ASP A 156 12.41 13.88 -1.18
CA ASP A 156 13.36 13.21 -2.06
C ASP A 156 12.65 12.46 -3.19
N VAL A 157 11.37 12.12 -3.02
CA VAL A 157 10.56 11.41 -4.01
C VAL A 157 9.07 11.72 -3.86
N ALA A 158 8.37 11.81 -5.00
CA ALA A 158 6.92 11.79 -5.07
C ALA A 158 6.43 10.42 -5.54
N VAL A 159 5.37 9.89 -4.92
CA VAL A 159 4.80 8.59 -5.27
C VAL A 159 3.32 8.75 -5.57
N LEU A 160 2.89 8.24 -6.73
CA LEU A 160 1.50 8.28 -7.18
C LEU A 160 0.94 6.86 -7.27
N SER A 161 -0.22 6.64 -6.67
CA SER A 161 -0.93 5.36 -6.71
C SER A 161 -2.24 5.47 -7.50
N VAL A 162 -2.56 4.45 -8.30
CA VAL A 162 -3.83 4.32 -9.00
C VAL A 162 -4.29 2.86 -9.00
N THR A 163 -5.54 2.63 -8.61
CA THR A 163 -6.13 1.29 -8.49
C THR A 163 -7.00 0.94 -9.67
N ILE A 164 -7.84 1.89 -10.15
CA ILE A 164 -8.73 1.68 -11.29
C ILE A 164 -8.09 2.23 -12.55
N TYR A 165 -8.09 1.43 -13.64
CA TYR A 165 -7.47 1.80 -14.92
C TYR A 165 -8.02 3.11 -15.51
N TYR A 166 -9.28 3.42 -15.26
CA TYR A 166 -9.90 4.70 -15.64
C TYR A 166 -9.15 5.92 -15.05
N GLY A 167 -8.50 5.78 -13.92
CA GLY A 167 -7.68 6.83 -13.29
C GLY A 167 -6.29 7.02 -13.90
N MET A 168 -5.89 6.19 -14.88
CA MET A 168 -4.54 6.22 -15.46
C MET A 168 -4.19 7.56 -16.09
N ASP A 169 -5.11 8.16 -16.85
CA ASP A 169 -4.87 9.46 -17.49
C ASP A 169 -4.71 10.58 -16.46
N SER A 170 -5.44 10.51 -15.36
CA SER A 170 -5.29 11.45 -14.23
C SER A 170 -3.94 11.32 -13.55
N LEU A 171 -3.45 10.07 -13.34
CA LEU A 171 -2.11 9.83 -12.81
C LEU A 171 -1.03 10.42 -13.73
N LEU A 172 -1.12 10.17 -15.04
CA LEU A 172 -0.13 10.67 -16.01
C LEU A 172 -0.13 12.20 -16.07
N THR A 173 -1.30 12.82 -16.06
CA THR A 173 -1.42 14.29 -16.01
C THR A 173 -0.78 14.83 -14.72
N THR A 174 -1.07 14.23 -13.58
CA THR A 174 -0.45 14.63 -12.30
C THR A 174 1.07 14.48 -12.34
N ALA A 175 1.59 13.39 -12.90
CA ALA A 175 3.03 13.19 -13.04
C ALA A 175 3.69 14.24 -13.96
N MET A 176 3.02 14.62 -15.08
CA MET A 176 3.51 15.67 -15.97
C MET A 176 3.52 17.06 -15.28
N GLU A 177 2.51 17.39 -14.52
CA GLU A 177 2.46 18.65 -13.75
C GLU A 177 3.53 18.71 -12.67
N ILE A 178 3.76 17.62 -11.92
CA ILE A 178 4.87 17.52 -10.98
C ILE A 178 6.20 17.71 -11.71
N ARG A 179 6.39 17.05 -12.83
CA ARG A 179 7.63 17.15 -13.62
C ARG A 179 7.90 18.55 -14.14
N ALA A 180 6.85 19.25 -14.60
CA ALA A 180 6.97 20.63 -15.07
C ALA A 180 7.43 21.58 -13.97
N ARG A 181 6.93 21.41 -12.75
CA ARG A 181 7.26 22.29 -11.60
C ARG A 181 8.54 21.86 -10.86
N PHE A 182 8.85 20.56 -10.87
CA PHE A 182 9.99 19.95 -10.16
C PHE A 182 10.82 19.06 -11.09
N PRO A 183 11.64 19.63 -11.99
CA PRO A 183 12.33 18.86 -13.02
C PRO A 183 13.30 17.80 -12.50
N ALA A 184 13.83 17.93 -11.28
CA ALA A 184 14.78 16.99 -10.69
C ALA A 184 14.15 15.98 -9.72
N LEU A 185 12.87 16.17 -9.32
CA LEU A 185 12.23 15.28 -8.34
C LEU A 185 11.93 13.91 -8.96
N PRO A 186 12.45 12.80 -8.41
CA PRO A 186 12.03 11.46 -8.82
C PRO A 186 10.53 11.23 -8.57
N ILE A 187 9.86 10.57 -9.52
CA ILE A 187 8.45 10.24 -9.42
C ILE A 187 8.31 8.73 -9.57
N LEU A 188 7.78 8.07 -8.55
CA LEU A 188 7.43 6.66 -8.60
C LEU A 188 5.93 6.53 -8.85
N VAL A 189 5.55 5.56 -9.66
CA VAL A 189 4.14 5.26 -9.93
C VAL A 189 3.87 3.78 -9.72
N GLY A 190 2.69 3.45 -9.24
CA GLY A 190 2.27 2.09 -9.00
C GLY A 190 0.78 1.96 -8.78
N GLY A 191 0.37 0.76 -8.41
CA GLY A 191 -1.02 0.41 -8.12
C GLY A 191 -1.59 -0.62 -9.09
N GLN A 192 -2.77 -1.15 -8.75
CA GLN A 192 -3.39 -2.26 -9.44
C GLN A 192 -3.69 -1.97 -10.92
N ALA A 193 -4.00 -0.72 -11.27
CA ALA A 193 -4.33 -0.30 -12.63
C ALA A 193 -3.25 -0.68 -13.66
N PHE A 194 -1.99 -0.71 -13.27
CA PHE A 194 -0.87 -1.08 -14.15
C PHE A 194 -0.90 -2.54 -14.62
N ARG A 195 -1.73 -3.41 -14.02
CA ARG A 195 -1.96 -4.79 -14.51
C ARG A 195 -2.65 -4.81 -15.88
N TRP A 196 -3.36 -3.74 -16.23
CA TRP A 196 -4.07 -3.59 -17.53
C TRP A 196 -3.31 -2.69 -18.51
N GLY A 197 -2.11 -2.20 -18.16
CA GLY A 197 -1.26 -1.38 -19.03
C GLY A 197 -0.89 -0.03 -18.41
N GLY A 198 -0.37 0.88 -19.24
CA GLY A 198 0.00 2.24 -18.81
C GLY A 198 1.45 2.42 -18.39
N ARG A 199 2.20 1.34 -18.14
CA ARG A 199 3.62 1.41 -17.77
C ARG A 199 4.44 2.20 -18.79
N GLU A 200 4.36 1.85 -20.06
CA GLU A 200 5.14 2.50 -21.12
C GLU A 200 4.83 3.99 -21.20
N ARG A 201 3.54 4.36 -21.09
CA ARG A 201 3.11 5.77 -21.06
C ARG A 201 3.69 6.53 -19.88
N ALA A 202 3.71 5.91 -18.70
CA ALA A 202 4.26 6.52 -17.51
C ALA A 202 5.78 6.71 -17.61
N GLU A 203 6.51 5.69 -18.07
CA GLU A 203 7.97 5.71 -18.18
C GLU A 203 8.47 6.58 -19.37
N GLN A 204 7.60 7.02 -20.29
CA GLN A 204 7.91 8.06 -21.27
C GLN A 204 8.06 9.45 -20.63
N ILE A 205 7.47 9.68 -19.47
CA ILE A 205 7.65 10.94 -18.73
C ILE A 205 9.00 10.89 -18.03
N THR A 206 9.89 11.80 -18.38
CA THR A 206 11.26 11.85 -17.85
C THR A 206 11.25 11.81 -16.30
N GLY A 207 12.03 10.88 -15.72
CA GLY A 207 12.18 10.75 -14.26
C GLY A 207 10.97 10.10 -13.57
N VAL A 208 10.02 9.55 -14.32
CA VAL A 208 8.97 8.66 -13.80
C VAL A 208 9.44 7.22 -13.90
N LYS A 209 9.22 6.45 -12.83
CA LYS A 209 9.54 5.02 -12.77
C LYS A 209 8.36 4.24 -12.22
N TYR A 210 7.94 3.22 -12.95
CA TYR A 210 6.96 2.26 -12.47
C TYR A 210 7.58 1.25 -11.50
N LEU A 211 6.91 1.01 -10.39
CA LEU A 211 7.26 -0.04 -9.42
C LEU A 211 6.12 -1.06 -9.33
N PRO A 212 6.39 -2.35 -9.66
CA PRO A 212 5.37 -3.38 -9.75
C PRO A 212 4.90 -3.92 -8.38
N SER A 213 5.66 -3.69 -7.31
CA SER A 213 5.38 -4.28 -6.00
C SER A 213 6.02 -3.49 -4.86
N LEU A 214 5.59 -3.77 -3.62
CA LEU A 214 6.21 -3.23 -2.41
C LEU A 214 7.66 -3.68 -2.26
N GLU A 215 8.00 -4.89 -2.71
CA GLU A 215 9.37 -5.39 -2.74
C GLU A 215 10.26 -4.58 -3.70
N ALA A 216 9.74 -4.23 -4.89
CA ALA A 216 10.44 -3.35 -5.83
C ALA A 216 10.65 -1.96 -5.24
N LEU A 217 9.72 -1.45 -4.43
CA LEU A 217 9.87 -0.19 -3.72
C LEU A 217 10.99 -0.26 -2.68
N GLU A 218 11.05 -1.32 -1.87
CA GLU A 218 12.14 -1.51 -0.90
C GLU A 218 13.51 -1.64 -1.59
N ALA A 219 13.57 -2.36 -2.70
CA ALA A 219 14.79 -2.46 -3.50
C ALA A 219 15.22 -1.09 -4.03
N TRP A 220 14.29 -0.27 -4.51
CA TRP A 220 14.56 1.08 -4.96
C TRP A 220 15.07 1.98 -3.81
N MET A 221 14.43 1.94 -2.64
CA MET A 221 14.88 2.72 -1.47
C MET A 221 16.33 2.40 -1.08
N LYS A 222 16.73 1.11 -1.12
CA LYS A 222 18.10 0.68 -0.83
C LYS A 222 19.11 1.27 -1.81
N THR A 223 18.75 1.45 -3.08
CA THR A 223 19.65 2.07 -4.08
C THR A 223 19.73 3.58 -3.94
N TYR A 224 18.74 4.21 -3.31
CA TYR A 224 18.69 5.67 -3.14
C TYR A 224 19.52 6.16 -1.96
N VAL A 225 19.71 5.33 -0.93
CA VAL A 225 20.42 5.69 0.32
C VAL A 225 21.94 5.50 0.21
N ASN A 226 22.43 4.87 -0.87
CA ASN A 226 23.85 4.70 -1.17
C ASN A 226 24.32 5.80 -2.12
#